data_ec886795fa5fea0a0ef60074866cd705
#
_entry.id   ec886795fa5fea0a0ef60074866cd705
#
_cell.length_a   1.000
_cell.length_b   1.000
_cell.length_c   1.000
_cell.angle_alpha   90.00
_cell.angle_beta   90.00
_cell.angle_gamma   90.00
#
_symmetry.space_group_name_H-M   'P 1'
#
loop_
_entity.id
_entity.type
_entity.pdbx_description
1 polymer ?
#
loop_
_entity_poly.entity_id
_entity_poly.type
_entity_poly.pdbx_seq_one_letter_code
_entity_poly.pdbx_strand_id
1 'polypeptide(L)'
;MPTLKFSHSILEYMQNKNGIKYNSEEWVEKMPSIGCVVEENDNEGIEIEIFPDRTDLLSHETIARAARSFLNSVEYSPDFEVSEGNIDMTVDPTIEKIRPVILGAVVRGVDNGNSSKEKDDFIQSLMEHQEKLHLTLGRKRKFASIGVHDLSKLKPPFNVISVDKNHSFIPLAEGKEMSIKEILKSHPKGKEYAHVMENMNKYPV
;
A
#
# COMPACT_ATOMS: atom_id res chain seq x y z
N MET A 1 -6.72 15.44 8.14
CA MET A 1 -5.98 14.20 8.46
C MET A 1 -6.69 13.05 7.74
N PRO A 2 -6.07 11.93 7.45
CA PRO A 2 -6.78 10.84 6.79
C PRO A 2 -7.80 10.21 7.74
N THR A 3 -9.06 10.18 7.31
CA THR A 3 -10.13 9.46 7.97
C THR A 3 -10.39 8.18 7.19
N LEU A 4 -10.51 7.06 7.88
CA LEU A 4 -10.72 5.74 7.28
C LEU A 4 -11.91 5.06 7.94
N LYS A 5 -12.76 4.44 7.13
CA LYS A 5 -13.82 3.55 7.62
C LYS A 5 -13.29 2.12 7.64
N PHE A 6 -13.24 1.54 8.82
CA PHE A 6 -12.82 0.16 9.04
C PHE A 6 -14.04 -0.72 9.24
N SER A 7 -14.20 -1.73 8.39
CA SER A 7 -15.30 -2.68 8.48
C SER A 7 -15.24 -3.50 9.77
N HIS A 8 -16.34 -3.54 10.52
CA HIS A 8 -16.43 -4.38 11.72
C HIS A 8 -16.18 -5.86 11.42
N SER A 9 -16.70 -6.37 10.30
CA SER A 9 -16.53 -7.78 9.93
C SER A 9 -15.07 -8.14 9.66
N ILE A 10 -14.31 -7.22 9.05
CA ILE A 10 -12.88 -7.42 8.78
C ILE A 10 -12.09 -7.34 10.09
N LEU A 11 -12.36 -6.34 10.92
CA LEU A 11 -11.70 -6.20 12.22
C LEU A 11 -11.98 -7.39 13.14
N GLU A 12 -13.23 -7.86 13.19
CA GLU A 12 -13.63 -9.03 13.95
C GLU A 12 -12.89 -10.29 13.47
N TYR A 13 -12.86 -10.53 12.15
CA TYR A 13 -12.10 -11.63 11.58
C TYR A 13 -10.62 -11.59 11.98
N MET A 14 -9.99 -10.41 11.86
CA MET A 14 -8.57 -10.23 12.20
C MET A 14 -8.28 -10.41 13.69
N GLN A 15 -9.19 -9.98 14.57
CA GLN A 15 -9.02 -10.16 16.00
C GLN A 15 -9.25 -11.62 16.41
N ASN A 16 -10.32 -12.23 15.91
CA ASN A 16 -10.67 -13.63 16.23
C ASN A 16 -9.60 -14.61 15.76
N LYS A 17 -8.97 -14.37 14.59
CA LYS A 17 -7.83 -15.17 14.10
C LYS A 17 -6.66 -15.20 15.09
N ASN A 18 -6.56 -14.19 15.95
CA ASN A 18 -5.53 -14.08 16.99
C ASN A 18 -6.07 -14.41 18.40
N GLY A 19 -7.24 -15.02 18.50
CA GLY A 19 -7.85 -15.42 19.77
C GLY A 19 -8.40 -14.27 20.62
N ILE A 20 -8.62 -13.09 20.02
CA ILE A 20 -9.10 -11.89 20.70
C ILE A 20 -10.50 -11.55 20.22
N LYS A 21 -11.40 -11.28 21.15
CA LYS A 21 -12.75 -10.82 20.82
C LYS A 21 -12.72 -9.35 20.43
N TYR A 22 -13.27 -9.02 19.27
CA TYR A 22 -13.47 -7.64 18.86
C TYR A 22 -14.64 -7.01 19.60
N ASN A 23 -14.48 -5.77 20.07
CA ASN A 23 -15.51 -4.96 20.69
C ASN A 23 -15.36 -3.50 20.21
N SER A 24 -16.29 -3.05 19.39
CA SER A 24 -16.25 -1.70 18.81
C SER A 24 -16.41 -0.60 19.86
N GLU A 25 -17.20 -0.81 20.90
CA GLU A 25 -17.39 0.16 21.97
C GLU A 25 -16.10 0.39 22.77
N GLU A 26 -15.37 -0.69 23.04
CA GLU A 26 -14.05 -0.60 23.67
C GLU A 26 -13.05 0.17 22.78
N TRP A 27 -13.13 -0.02 21.47
CA TRP A 27 -12.31 0.72 20.53
C TRP A 27 -12.65 2.22 20.54
N VAL A 28 -13.94 2.59 20.54
CA VAL A 28 -14.39 3.99 20.66
C VAL A 28 -13.79 4.65 21.90
N GLU A 29 -13.79 3.96 23.02
CA GLU A 29 -13.28 4.49 24.29
C GLU A 29 -11.76 4.62 24.32
N LYS A 30 -11.03 3.61 23.81
CA LYS A 30 -9.59 3.47 24.08
C LYS A 30 -8.68 3.87 22.93
N MET A 31 -9.13 3.79 21.69
CA MET A 31 -8.29 4.10 20.53
C MET A 31 -7.77 5.55 20.49
N PRO A 32 -8.45 6.55 21.05
CA PRO A 32 -7.88 7.89 21.15
C PRO A 32 -6.51 7.96 21.84
N SER A 33 -6.24 7.03 22.75
CA SER A 33 -4.96 6.99 23.48
C SER A 33 -3.76 6.57 22.63
N ILE A 34 -3.97 6.03 21.42
CA ILE A 34 -2.88 5.62 20.52
C ILE A 34 -2.69 6.54 19.32
N GLY A 35 -3.29 7.73 19.33
CA GLY A 35 -3.09 8.74 18.29
C GLY A 35 -4.08 8.63 17.13
N CYS A 36 -5.34 8.35 17.44
CA CYS A 36 -6.45 8.41 16.50
C CYS A 36 -7.73 8.87 17.20
N VAL A 37 -8.68 9.39 16.43
CA VAL A 37 -9.98 9.84 16.95
C VAL A 37 -11.07 9.03 16.26
N VAL A 38 -11.99 8.48 17.04
CA VAL A 38 -13.18 7.82 16.49
C VAL A 38 -14.22 8.88 16.19
N GLU A 39 -14.55 9.04 14.90
CA GLU A 39 -15.52 10.01 14.41
C GLU A 39 -16.93 9.42 14.39
N GLU A 40 -17.05 8.16 13.96
CA GLU A 40 -18.32 7.47 13.84
C GLU A 40 -18.16 5.97 14.15
N ASN A 41 -19.21 5.38 14.74
CA ASN A 41 -19.32 3.95 14.97
C ASN A 41 -20.76 3.52 14.63
N ASP A 42 -20.93 2.95 13.43
CA ASP A 42 -22.23 2.52 12.91
C ASP A 42 -22.32 0.97 12.84
N ASN A 43 -23.39 0.44 12.22
CA ASN A 43 -23.57 -1.00 12.09
C ASN A 43 -22.61 -1.69 11.11
N GLU A 44 -21.95 -0.93 10.25
CA GLU A 44 -21.06 -1.45 9.20
C GLU A 44 -19.60 -1.37 9.59
N GLY A 45 -19.24 -0.31 10.31
CA GLY A 45 -17.84 -0.06 10.62
C GLY A 45 -17.61 1.06 11.62
N ILE A 46 -16.34 1.27 11.89
CA ILE A 46 -15.84 2.35 12.72
C ILE A 46 -15.03 3.30 11.86
N GLU A 47 -15.39 4.59 11.90
CA GLU A 47 -14.67 5.64 11.19
C GLU A 47 -13.67 6.30 12.12
N ILE A 48 -12.40 6.26 11.72
CA ILE A 48 -11.30 6.72 12.57
C ILE A 48 -10.45 7.74 11.80
N GLU A 49 -10.30 8.92 12.38
CA GLU A 49 -9.32 9.89 11.97
C GLU A 49 -7.96 9.55 12.57
N ILE A 50 -6.96 9.38 11.71
CA ILE A 50 -5.61 8.98 12.09
C ILE A 50 -4.68 10.19 12.06
N PHE A 51 -3.94 10.42 13.15
CA PHE A 51 -3.02 11.54 13.23
C PHE A 51 -1.86 11.42 12.24
N PRO A 52 -1.31 12.54 11.76
CA PRO A 52 -0.29 12.53 10.70
C PRO A 52 1.00 11.78 11.05
N ASP A 53 1.30 11.65 12.32
CA ASP A 53 2.45 10.93 12.86
C ASP A 53 2.21 9.42 13.00
N ARG A 54 0.95 8.95 12.81
CA ARG A 54 0.57 7.54 12.95
C ARG A 54 0.26 6.89 11.59
N THR A 55 1.13 7.07 10.64
CA THR A 55 1.04 6.42 9.32
C THR A 55 1.11 4.90 9.37
N ASP A 56 1.49 4.35 10.49
CA ASP A 56 1.45 2.93 10.81
C ASP A 56 0.02 2.37 11.02
N LEU A 57 -1.00 3.21 11.16
CA LEU A 57 -2.39 2.79 11.43
C LEU A 57 -3.32 2.85 10.21
N LEU A 58 -2.77 3.00 9.00
CA LEU A 58 -3.53 3.32 7.79
C LEU A 58 -4.15 2.10 7.06
N SER A 59 -4.27 0.95 7.71
CA SER A 59 -4.96 -0.22 7.15
C SER A 59 -5.65 -1.04 8.24
N HIS A 60 -6.58 -1.91 7.82
CA HIS A 60 -7.25 -2.86 8.72
C HIS A 60 -6.23 -3.73 9.49
N GLU A 61 -5.20 -4.21 8.80
CA GLU A 61 -4.17 -5.07 9.37
C GLU A 61 -3.37 -4.35 10.46
N THR A 62 -2.95 -3.14 10.15
CA THR A 62 -2.05 -2.40 11.04
C THR A 62 -2.78 -1.84 12.25
N ILE A 63 -4.00 -1.31 12.07
CA ILE A 63 -4.79 -0.83 13.20
C ILE A 63 -5.25 -1.99 14.11
N ALA A 64 -5.67 -3.13 13.52
CA ALA A 64 -6.04 -4.31 14.29
C ALA A 64 -4.85 -4.85 15.11
N ARG A 65 -3.65 -4.85 14.55
CA ARG A 65 -2.42 -5.21 15.24
C ARG A 65 -2.10 -4.27 16.40
N ALA A 66 -2.15 -2.96 16.15
CA ALA A 66 -1.89 -1.96 17.17
C ALA A 66 -2.90 -2.06 18.33
N ALA A 67 -4.18 -2.26 18.00
CA ALA A 67 -5.23 -2.47 19.00
C ALA A 67 -4.98 -3.72 19.84
N ARG A 68 -4.56 -4.85 19.26
CA ARG A 68 -4.20 -6.06 20.02
C ARG A 68 -3.13 -5.79 21.06
N SER A 69 -2.05 -5.11 20.65
CA SER A 69 -0.97 -4.79 21.58
C SER A 69 -1.41 -3.82 22.67
N PHE A 70 -2.17 -2.81 22.29
CA PHE A 70 -2.58 -1.75 23.21
C PHE A 70 -3.73 -2.17 24.16
N LEU A 71 -4.81 -2.74 23.62
CA LEU A 71 -6.00 -3.09 24.42
C LEU A 71 -5.82 -4.41 25.18
N ASN A 72 -5.11 -5.36 24.62
CA ASN A 72 -5.05 -6.72 25.14
C ASN A 72 -3.65 -7.11 25.62
N SER A 73 -2.70 -6.17 25.64
CA SER A 73 -1.30 -6.39 26.07
C SER A 73 -0.62 -7.58 25.37
N VAL A 74 -1.01 -7.83 24.11
CA VAL A 74 -0.36 -8.85 23.29
C VAL A 74 0.94 -8.29 22.76
N GLU A 75 2.05 -8.87 23.17
CA GLU A 75 3.35 -8.52 22.62
C GLU A 75 3.39 -8.91 21.13
N TYR A 76 3.75 -7.95 20.30
CA TYR A 76 3.95 -8.17 18.88
C TYR A 76 5.42 -7.95 18.54
N SER A 77 6.12 -9.04 18.34
CA SER A 77 7.45 -9.03 17.75
C SER A 77 7.37 -9.69 16.37
N PRO A 78 7.41 -8.92 15.28
CA PRO A 78 7.45 -9.52 13.96
C PRO A 78 8.82 -10.17 13.77
N ASP A 79 8.82 -11.49 13.75
CA ASP A 79 10.01 -12.26 13.37
C ASP A 79 9.98 -12.43 11.85
N PHE A 80 10.73 -11.58 11.16
CA PHE A 80 10.87 -11.66 9.71
C PHE A 80 12.18 -12.36 9.39
N GLU A 81 12.07 -13.59 8.92
CA GLU A 81 13.23 -14.24 8.29
C GLU A 81 13.46 -13.59 6.91
N VAL A 82 14.56 -12.87 6.80
CA VAL A 82 15.02 -12.35 5.52
C VAL A 82 16.08 -13.31 4.99
N SER A 83 15.77 -13.98 3.90
CA SER A 83 16.73 -14.81 3.17
C SER A 83 17.34 -14.06 1.99
N GLU A 84 18.52 -14.46 1.61
CA GLU A 84 19.13 -13.96 0.37
C GLU A 84 18.26 -14.33 -0.83
N GLY A 85 17.95 -13.31 -1.66
CA GLY A 85 17.10 -13.47 -2.83
C GLY A 85 17.84 -14.14 -3.99
N ASN A 86 17.09 -14.81 -4.84
CA ASN A 86 17.57 -15.39 -6.09
C ASN A 86 17.03 -14.68 -7.34
N ILE A 87 16.54 -13.47 -7.17
CA ILE A 87 15.98 -12.64 -8.25
C ILE A 87 16.80 -11.35 -8.32
N ASP A 88 17.41 -11.14 -9.46
CA ASP A 88 18.23 -9.95 -9.69
C ASP A 88 17.38 -8.82 -10.24
N MET A 89 17.63 -7.61 -9.72
CA MET A 89 17.14 -6.36 -10.26
C MET A 89 18.34 -5.46 -10.59
N THR A 90 18.53 -5.20 -11.87
CA THR A 90 19.58 -4.30 -12.36
C THR A 90 19.00 -2.92 -12.58
N VAL A 91 19.67 -1.90 -12.06
CA VAL A 91 19.25 -0.49 -12.21
C VAL A 91 20.28 0.22 -13.09
N ASP A 92 19.81 0.78 -14.19
CA ASP A 92 20.66 1.57 -15.09
C ASP A 92 21.22 2.81 -14.35
N PRO A 93 22.53 3.09 -14.41
CA PRO A 93 23.12 4.24 -13.72
C PRO A 93 22.50 5.60 -14.10
N THR A 94 21.90 5.71 -15.28
CA THR A 94 21.22 6.96 -15.71
C THR A 94 19.97 7.26 -14.88
N ILE A 95 19.40 6.27 -14.19
CA ILE A 95 18.25 6.41 -13.29
C ILE A 95 18.59 7.20 -12.02
N GLU A 96 19.83 7.18 -11.56
CA GLU A 96 20.26 7.84 -10.31
C GLU A 96 19.84 9.32 -10.26
N LYS A 97 19.90 10.01 -11.40
CA LYS A 97 19.49 11.43 -11.50
C LYS A 97 17.98 11.65 -11.48
N ILE A 98 17.20 10.60 -11.70
CA ILE A 98 15.74 10.63 -11.82
C ILE A 98 15.10 10.07 -10.53
N ARG A 99 15.56 8.88 -10.15
CA ARG A 99 15.13 8.15 -8.96
C ARG A 99 16.36 7.49 -8.30
N PRO A 100 16.97 8.16 -7.32
CA PRO A 100 18.27 7.72 -6.77
C PRO A 100 18.19 6.42 -5.99
N VAL A 101 17.00 6.04 -5.53
CA VAL A 101 16.78 4.80 -4.76
C VAL A 101 15.62 4.02 -5.34
N ILE A 102 15.91 2.78 -5.74
CA ILE A 102 14.91 1.77 -6.14
C ILE A 102 15.24 0.50 -5.37
N LEU A 103 14.26 -0.01 -4.66
CA LEU A 103 14.39 -1.22 -3.85
C LEU A 103 13.29 -2.21 -4.25
N GLY A 104 13.61 -3.49 -4.24
CA GLY A 104 12.66 -4.57 -4.43
C GLY A 104 12.77 -5.60 -3.33
N ALA A 105 11.64 -6.20 -2.97
CA ALA A 105 11.59 -7.34 -2.06
C ALA A 105 10.56 -8.35 -2.57
N VAL A 106 10.83 -9.63 -2.34
CA VAL A 106 9.88 -10.71 -2.64
C VAL A 106 9.33 -11.24 -1.33
N VAL A 107 8.01 -11.25 -1.23
CA VAL A 107 7.31 -11.87 -0.09
C VAL A 107 6.61 -13.13 -0.59
N ARG A 108 6.88 -14.26 0.05
CA ARG A 108 6.30 -15.57 -0.30
C ARG A 108 5.39 -16.08 0.82
N GLY A 109 4.44 -16.94 0.46
CA GLY A 109 3.54 -17.54 1.43
C GLY A 109 2.58 -16.53 2.07
N VAL A 110 2.21 -15.49 1.33
CA VAL A 110 1.25 -14.49 1.82
C VAL A 110 -0.11 -15.16 2.03
N ASP A 111 -0.62 -15.09 3.26
CA ASP A 111 -1.97 -15.53 3.57
C ASP A 111 -2.98 -14.47 3.09
N ASN A 112 -3.59 -14.73 1.96
CA ASN A 112 -4.59 -13.87 1.35
C ASN A 112 -6.04 -14.37 1.53
N GLY A 113 -6.25 -15.34 2.42
CA GLY A 113 -7.54 -15.94 2.68
C GLY A 113 -7.86 -17.17 1.83
N ASN A 114 -8.93 -17.87 2.17
CA ASN A 114 -9.33 -19.15 1.56
C ASN A 114 -10.49 -18.98 0.57
N SER A 115 -11.41 -18.05 0.84
CA SER A 115 -12.56 -17.75 -0.02
C SER A 115 -12.25 -16.64 -1.03
N SER A 116 -13.05 -16.55 -2.09
CA SER A 116 -12.93 -15.44 -3.05
C SER A 116 -13.14 -14.08 -2.38
N LYS A 117 -14.08 -14.00 -1.44
CA LYS A 117 -14.34 -12.76 -0.71
C LYS A 117 -13.13 -12.33 0.12
N GLU A 118 -12.52 -13.24 0.87
CA GLU A 118 -11.34 -12.93 1.68
C GLU A 118 -10.15 -12.45 0.81
N LYS A 119 -9.98 -13.05 -0.37
CA LYS A 119 -8.95 -12.62 -1.32
C LYS A 119 -9.22 -11.23 -1.88
N ASP A 120 -10.47 -10.92 -2.19
CA ASP A 120 -10.86 -9.59 -2.66
C ASP A 120 -10.67 -8.55 -1.54
N ASP A 121 -11.11 -8.86 -0.31
CA ASP A 121 -10.93 -8.00 0.87
C ASP A 121 -9.44 -7.75 1.14
N PHE A 122 -8.59 -8.77 1.02
CA PHE A 122 -7.14 -8.63 1.15
C PHE A 122 -6.54 -7.68 0.10
N ILE A 123 -6.90 -7.86 -1.17
CA ILE A 123 -6.41 -7.00 -2.26
C ILE A 123 -6.88 -5.56 -2.06
N GLN A 124 -8.15 -5.37 -1.70
CA GLN A 124 -8.68 -4.04 -1.44
C GLN A 124 -7.94 -3.35 -0.29
N SER A 125 -7.78 -4.03 0.83
CA SER A 125 -7.05 -3.49 1.98
C SER A 125 -5.60 -3.14 1.63
N LEU A 126 -4.91 -4.00 0.90
CA LEU A 126 -3.54 -3.75 0.44
C LEU A 126 -3.45 -2.51 -0.46
N MET A 127 -4.36 -2.35 -1.39
CA MET A 127 -4.41 -1.20 -2.29
C MET A 127 -4.75 0.10 -1.55
N GLU A 128 -5.70 0.06 -0.62
CA GLU A 128 -6.05 1.20 0.20
C GLU A 128 -4.87 1.65 1.07
N HIS A 129 -4.19 0.73 1.72
CA HIS A 129 -2.99 1.02 2.51
C HIS A 129 -1.90 1.64 1.64
N GLN A 130 -1.62 1.05 0.47
CA GLN A 130 -0.66 1.59 -0.49
C GLN A 130 -0.99 3.04 -0.89
N GLU A 131 -2.25 3.34 -1.22
CA GLU A 131 -2.66 4.69 -1.60
C GLU A 131 -2.56 5.68 -0.42
N LYS A 132 -2.86 5.25 0.80
CA LYS A 132 -2.69 6.10 1.99
C LYS A 132 -1.21 6.41 2.25
N LEU A 133 -0.32 5.44 2.08
CA LEU A 133 1.14 5.66 2.17
C LEU A 133 1.64 6.60 1.07
N HIS A 134 1.12 6.46 -0.17
CA HIS A 134 1.46 7.38 -1.27
C HIS A 134 1.04 8.81 -0.97
N LEU A 135 -0.17 8.99 -0.38
CA LEU A 135 -0.69 10.30 -0.05
C LEU A 135 0.10 10.97 1.07
N THR A 136 0.45 10.23 2.09
CA THR A 136 1.11 10.71 3.33
C THR A 136 2.63 10.72 3.18
N LEU A 137 3.31 9.64 3.52
CA LEU A 137 4.77 9.49 3.46
C LEU A 137 5.32 9.75 2.06
N GLY A 138 4.62 9.28 1.04
CA GLY A 138 4.99 9.46 -0.37
C GLY A 138 4.80 10.88 -0.89
N ARG A 139 4.15 11.77 -0.13
CA ARG A 139 3.82 13.15 -0.55
C ARG A 139 3.17 13.20 -1.94
N LYS A 140 2.06 12.46 -2.09
CA LYS A 140 1.39 12.25 -3.39
C LYS A 140 2.35 11.67 -4.45
N ARG A 141 3.14 10.67 -4.06
CA ARG A 141 4.15 9.98 -4.90
C ARG A 141 5.35 10.84 -5.34
N LYS A 142 5.45 12.07 -4.89
CA LYS A 142 6.63 12.91 -5.19
C LYS A 142 7.89 12.41 -4.50
N PHE A 143 7.76 11.99 -3.25
CA PHE A 143 8.88 11.55 -2.42
C PHE A 143 9.14 10.06 -2.60
N ALA A 144 8.12 9.23 -2.43
CA ALA A 144 8.22 7.80 -2.59
C ALA A 144 6.92 7.20 -3.15
N SER A 145 7.04 6.07 -3.83
CA SER A 145 5.92 5.24 -4.25
C SER A 145 6.24 3.77 -4.04
N ILE A 146 5.21 2.98 -3.79
CA ILE A 146 5.29 1.53 -3.62
C ILE A 146 4.48 0.90 -4.74
N GLY A 147 5.04 -0.09 -5.42
CA GLY A 147 4.32 -0.94 -6.36
C GLY A 147 4.26 -2.37 -5.81
N VAL A 148 3.07 -2.94 -5.74
CA VAL A 148 2.88 -4.34 -5.38
C VAL A 148 2.47 -5.11 -6.63
N HIS A 149 3.17 -6.19 -6.90
CA HIS A 149 2.99 -6.98 -8.12
C HIS A 149 2.84 -8.46 -7.78
N ASP A 150 1.98 -9.14 -8.52
CA ASP A 150 1.91 -10.60 -8.50
C ASP A 150 3.13 -11.18 -9.21
N LEU A 151 4.04 -11.76 -8.42
CA LEU A 151 5.29 -12.33 -8.95
C LEU A 151 5.05 -13.43 -9.98
N SER A 152 3.92 -14.15 -9.92
CA SER A 152 3.59 -15.18 -10.91
C SER A 152 3.37 -14.63 -12.32
N LYS A 153 3.10 -13.33 -12.45
CA LYS A 153 2.90 -12.62 -13.71
C LYS A 153 4.17 -11.95 -14.24
N LEU A 154 5.25 -11.98 -13.48
CA LEU A 154 6.50 -11.32 -13.81
C LEU A 154 7.56 -12.37 -14.21
N LYS A 155 8.49 -11.94 -15.05
CA LYS A 155 9.61 -12.78 -15.53
C LYS A 155 10.93 -12.11 -15.18
N PRO A 156 11.62 -12.57 -14.13
CA PRO A 156 12.96 -12.08 -13.82
C PRO A 156 13.99 -12.56 -14.87
N PRO A 157 15.18 -11.90 -14.96
CA PRO A 157 15.63 -10.78 -14.14
C PRO A 157 14.89 -9.48 -14.48
N PHE A 158 14.89 -8.53 -13.53
CA PHE A 158 14.28 -7.22 -13.73
C PHE A 158 15.34 -6.20 -14.09
N ASN A 159 15.03 -5.35 -15.10
CA ASN A 159 15.90 -4.26 -15.48
C ASN A 159 15.12 -2.95 -15.38
N VAL A 160 15.61 -2.05 -14.54
CA VAL A 160 15.06 -0.69 -14.46
C VAL A 160 15.91 0.21 -15.34
N ILE A 161 15.29 0.73 -16.38
CA ILE A 161 15.97 1.55 -17.40
C ILE A 161 15.35 2.94 -17.51
N SER A 162 16.08 3.88 -18.08
CA SER A 162 15.54 5.20 -18.41
C SER A 162 15.17 5.28 -19.88
N VAL A 163 13.96 5.73 -20.15
CA VAL A 163 13.44 5.89 -21.51
C VAL A 163 13.00 7.32 -21.78
N ASP A 164 12.79 7.67 -23.03
CA ASP A 164 12.21 8.95 -23.40
C ASP A 164 10.67 8.91 -23.46
N LYS A 165 10.05 10.07 -23.67
CA LYS A 165 8.59 10.23 -23.68
C LYS A 165 7.86 9.49 -24.81
N ASN A 166 8.57 8.98 -25.82
CA ASN A 166 7.97 8.25 -26.93
C ASN A 166 7.95 6.74 -26.68
N HIS A 167 8.60 6.28 -25.61
CA HIS A 167 8.52 4.87 -25.20
C HIS A 167 7.07 4.49 -24.94
N SER A 168 6.64 3.35 -25.47
CA SER A 168 5.26 2.86 -25.37
C SER A 168 5.20 1.56 -24.58
N PHE A 169 4.11 1.42 -23.86
CA PHE A 169 3.73 0.18 -23.18
C PHE A 169 2.21 0.14 -23.01
N ILE A 170 1.65 -0.98 -22.57
CA ILE A 170 0.23 -1.12 -22.26
C ILE A 170 0.02 -0.69 -20.80
N PRO A 171 -0.65 0.46 -20.54
CA PRO A 171 -0.93 0.90 -19.17
C PRO A 171 -1.89 -0.06 -18.45
N LEU A 172 -1.86 -0.04 -17.12
CA LEU A 172 -2.78 -0.80 -16.31
C LEU A 172 -4.25 -0.46 -16.67
N ALA A 173 -5.07 -1.51 -16.81
CA ALA A 173 -6.49 -1.44 -17.22
C ALA A 173 -6.73 -0.96 -18.67
N GLU A 174 -5.70 -0.85 -19.49
CA GLU A 174 -5.82 -0.54 -20.92
C GLU A 174 -5.59 -1.78 -21.79
N GLY A 175 -6.16 -1.79 -22.99
CA GLY A 175 -5.96 -2.86 -23.98
C GLY A 175 -5.05 -2.47 -25.14
N LYS A 176 -4.49 -1.26 -25.14
CA LYS A 176 -3.67 -0.71 -26.24
C LYS A 176 -2.37 -0.11 -25.71
N GLU A 177 -1.33 -0.23 -26.52
CA GLU A 177 -0.09 0.51 -26.28
C GLU A 177 -0.33 2.02 -26.33
N MET A 178 0.26 2.71 -25.37
CA MET A 178 0.29 4.17 -25.31
C MET A 178 1.72 4.64 -25.02
N SER A 179 2.14 5.71 -25.66
CA SER A 179 3.39 6.37 -25.31
C SER A 179 3.27 7.09 -23.95
N ILE A 180 4.38 7.26 -23.24
CA ILE A 180 4.42 8.03 -21.99
C ILE A 180 3.80 9.42 -22.19
N LYS A 181 4.09 10.06 -23.32
CA LYS A 181 3.51 11.34 -23.69
C LYS A 181 1.98 11.31 -23.77
N GLU A 182 1.41 10.27 -24.34
CA GLU A 182 -0.05 10.09 -24.45
C GLU A 182 -0.65 9.76 -23.09
N ILE A 183 0.00 8.89 -22.30
CA ILE A 183 -0.43 8.55 -20.94
C ILE A 183 -0.54 9.80 -20.08
N LEU A 184 0.50 10.62 -20.04
CA LEU A 184 0.50 11.86 -19.24
C LEU A 184 -0.56 12.87 -19.70
N LYS A 185 -0.94 12.83 -20.99
CA LYS A 185 -1.91 13.78 -21.57
C LYS A 185 -3.36 13.31 -21.47
N SER A 186 -3.63 12.03 -21.64
CA SER A 186 -4.99 11.49 -21.86
C SER A 186 -5.44 10.46 -20.83
N HIS A 187 -4.55 9.61 -20.34
CA HIS A 187 -4.90 8.57 -19.40
C HIS A 187 -5.26 9.15 -18.02
N PRO A 188 -6.34 8.72 -17.35
CA PRO A 188 -6.76 9.28 -16.05
C PRO A 188 -5.65 9.31 -15.01
N LYS A 189 -5.00 8.16 -14.78
CA LYS A 189 -3.86 8.05 -13.84
C LYS A 189 -2.63 8.83 -14.30
N GLY A 190 -2.40 8.92 -15.60
CA GLY A 190 -1.33 9.75 -16.15
C GLY A 190 -1.50 11.22 -15.82
N LYS A 191 -2.72 11.75 -15.98
CA LYS A 191 -3.06 13.13 -15.62
C LYS A 191 -2.96 13.37 -14.11
N GLU A 192 -3.49 12.46 -13.32
CA GLU A 192 -3.48 12.54 -11.85
C GLU A 192 -2.05 12.66 -11.30
N TYR A 193 -1.12 11.87 -11.87
CA TYR A 193 0.27 11.81 -11.43
C TYR A 193 1.28 12.56 -12.33
N ALA A 194 0.82 13.33 -13.32
CA ALA A 194 1.68 14.11 -14.20
C ALA A 194 2.66 15.02 -13.43
N HIS A 195 2.21 15.55 -12.29
CA HIS A 195 3.00 16.41 -11.41
C HIS A 195 4.25 15.73 -10.84
N VAL A 196 4.28 14.39 -10.77
CA VAL A 196 5.47 13.61 -10.32
C VAL A 196 6.56 13.61 -11.40
N MET A 197 6.15 13.70 -12.66
CA MET A 197 7.02 13.65 -13.84
C MET A 197 7.35 15.04 -14.40
N GLU A 198 6.90 16.09 -13.70
CA GLU A 198 7.15 17.47 -14.11
C GLU A 198 8.66 17.75 -14.20
N ASN A 199 9.09 18.35 -15.30
CA ASN A 199 10.49 18.63 -15.61
C ASN A 199 11.40 17.41 -15.86
N MET A 200 10.84 16.22 -16.01
CA MET A 200 11.63 15.05 -16.42
C MET A 200 11.72 14.93 -17.93
N ASN A 201 12.94 14.67 -18.41
CA ASN A 201 13.21 14.37 -19.81
C ASN A 201 13.41 12.87 -20.07
N LYS A 202 13.59 12.11 -19.01
CA LYS A 202 13.73 10.66 -19.00
C LYS A 202 12.85 10.08 -17.92
N TYR A 203 12.33 8.88 -18.15
CA TYR A 203 11.35 8.21 -17.31
C TYR A 203 11.86 6.83 -16.93
N PRO A 204 11.78 6.43 -15.64
CA PRO A 204 12.13 5.08 -15.22
C PRO A 204 11.02 4.10 -15.66
N VAL A 205 11.38 2.99 -16.23
CA VAL A 205 10.49 1.87 -16.60
C VAL A 205 11.14 0.54 -16.26
#